data_a53f531891e6c663696e6a5efb2fd11d
#
_entry.id   a53f531891e6c663696e6a5efb2fd11d
#
_cell.length_a   1.000
_cell.length_b   1.000
_cell.length_c   1.000
_cell.angle_alpha   90.00
_cell.angle_beta   90.00
_cell.angle_gamma   90.00
#
_symmetry.space_group_name_H-M   'P 1'
#
loop_
_entity.id
_entity.type
_entity.pdbx_description
1 polymer ?
#
loop_
_entity_poly.entity_id
_entity_poly.type
_entity_poly.pdbx_seq_one_letter_code
_entity_poly.pdbx_strand_id
1 'polypeptide(L)'
;MSTNADTERPPAADAGDPHDAGGAPRRHPRALAPGNLVLTVVLSVFGAIVGVQLLATLGVTPSTSLIGALAAMTLARVPLVAFRGFRSVHAQNLAQTSISSATFGAANSLFLPIGIPFLFGLDNMIVPMLIGVSVAMLVDAWLLYRMYDTPAFPASNPWAPGLAAAEAIKAGDEGGRRARVLGLGLVTGLAGAAFALPMSAFGVALIGGLASMAAFGAGLLIISYAEPLFGLDLNAMYLPHGMMIGAGLVALIQVGRTVLKARKATTPASTTGSAATPDGGAPDDGARRLGKSLRLGFGAYLAISILLSLGTGIFTHMSVGMLIAFVLYATVAAFLHELLVGIASMHSGWFPAFAIALITLLLGILVGFPPEALVVLSGFTAATGPAFADMGYDLKAGFMLRGEGADPAFELEGRRQQLIAAMIGFGIAIVVVAVSYQMFFNKGQTAPIDAAYVAAIKAGPSVETAKQLALWAIPGAIIQLIGGPKRQLGIMLATGLLITTPMAGWMVAAGLVVRVLAPRFLGPKAKENLEVFAGGAIAGDALYSFGNGVWTATK
;
A
#
# COMPACT_ATOMS: atom_id res chain seq x y z
N MET A 1 -56.87 27.93 17.58
CA MET A 1 -55.76 27.99 18.54
C MET A 1 -55.44 26.58 18.95
N SER A 2 -54.47 25.96 18.36
CA SER A 2 -53.81 24.77 18.85
C SER A 2 -52.47 24.67 18.08
N THR A 3 -51.40 24.96 18.78
CA THR A 3 -50.02 24.95 18.32
C THR A 3 -49.50 23.53 18.43
N ASN A 4 -49.25 22.87 17.27
CA ASN A 4 -48.47 21.66 17.22
C ASN A 4 -46.97 22.01 17.20
N ALA A 5 -46.29 21.72 18.30
CA ALA A 5 -44.84 21.70 18.36
C ALA A 5 -44.35 20.35 17.84
N ASP A 6 -43.84 20.33 16.61
CA ASP A 6 -43.07 19.20 16.08
C ASP A 6 -41.72 19.16 16.82
N THR A 7 -41.61 18.23 17.75
CA THR A 7 -40.33 17.86 18.37
C THR A 7 -39.54 17.05 17.34
N GLU A 8 -38.56 17.68 16.73
CA GLU A 8 -37.51 17.00 15.98
C GLU A 8 -36.80 15.99 16.90
N ARG A 9 -36.95 14.71 16.61
CA ARG A 9 -36.10 13.67 17.19
C ARG A 9 -34.68 13.88 16.67
N PRO A 10 -33.68 13.90 17.54
CA PRO A 10 -32.28 13.84 17.09
C PRO A 10 -32.04 12.57 16.29
N PRO A 11 -31.09 12.57 15.32
CA PRO A 11 -30.77 11.42 14.52
C PRO A 11 -30.37 10.25 15.42
N ALA A 12 -30.89 9.07 15.10
CA ALA A 12 -30.63 7.84 15.84
C ALA A 12 -29.12 7.63 15.96
N ALA A 13 -28.64 7.71 17.19
CA ALA A 13 -27.33 7.22 17.55
C ALA A 13 -27.29 5.72 17.25
N ASP A 14 -26.22 5.36 16.58
CA ASP A 14 -25.64 4.04 16.35
C ASP A 14 -26.42 2.89 17.05
N ALA A 15 -27.08 2.04 16.25
CA ALA A 15 -27.62 0.80 16.74
C ALA A 15 -26.43 -0.11 17.06
N GLY A 16 -25.95 -0.05 18.29
CA GLY A 16 -24.91 -0.91 18.82
C GLY A 16 -25.29 -2.38 18.62
N ASP A 17 -24.31 -3.22 18.37
CA ASP A 17 -24.39 -4.67 18.32
C ASP A 17 -25.35 -5.18 19.42
N PRO A 18 -26.39 -6.00 19.12
CA PRO A 18 -27.36 -6.50 20.12
C PRO A 18 -26.75 -7.23 21.33
N HIS A 19 -25.44 -7.48 21.32
CA HIS A 19 -24.70 -8.08 22.42
C HIS A 19 -24.13 -7.10 23.45
N ASP A 20 -24.33 -5.76 23.28
CA ASP A 20 -23.75 -4.72 24.15
C ASP A 20 -24.72 -4.19 25.25
N ALA A 21 -25.68 -4.96 25.65
CA ALA A 21 -26.54 -4.62 26.80
C ALA A 21 -25.86 -4.93 28.14
N GLY A 22 -24.91 -4.10 28.54
CA GLY A 22 -24.32 -4.16 29.87
C GLY A 22 -22.91 -3.57 29.91
N GLY A 23 -22.72 -2.44 30.56
CA GLY A 23 -21.53 -1.58 30.73
C GLY A 23 -20.13 -2.20 30.95
N ALA A 24 -19.81 -3.32 30.30
CA ALA A 24 -18.46 -3.87 30.22
C ALA A 24 -17.68 -3.19 29.10
N PRO A 25 -16.37 -2.92 29.27
CA PRO A 25 -15.55 -2.31 28.21
C PRO A 25 -15.61 -3.18 26.94
N ARG A 26 -15.86 -2.56 25.79
CA ARG A 26 -15.88 -3.22 24.48
C ARG A 26 -14.57 -3.97 24.27
N ARG A 27 -14.63 -5.28 24.08
CA ARG A 27 -13.43 -6.09 23.82
C ARG A 27 -13.30 -6.40 22.33
N HIS A 28 -12.16 -6.04 21.75
CA HIS A 28 -11.86 -6.36 20.35
C HIS A 28 -11.66 -7.89 20.19
N PRO A 29 -12.18 -8.52 19.10
CA PRO A 29 -11.90 -9.92 18.79
C PRO A 29 -10.39 -10.19 18.70
N ARG A 30 -9.98 -11.39 19.12
CA ARG A 30 -8.57 -11.80 19.06
C ARG A 30 -8.27 -12.50 17.73
N ALA A 31 -7.17 -12.12 17.07
CA ALA A 31 -6.71 -12.74 15.83
C ALA A 31 -6.41 -14.24 15.99
N LEU A 32 -5.90 -14.64 17.16
CA LEU A 32 -5.60 -16.03 17.51
C LEU A 32 -6.80 -16.81 18.07
N ALA A 33 -8.03 -16.31 17.96
CA ALA A 33 -9.21 -17.05 18.42
C ALA A 33 -9.40 -18.33 17.60
N PRO A 34 -9.46 -19.54 18.21
CA PRO A 34 -9.40 -20.81 17.48
C PRO A 34 -10.47 -20.97 16.40
N GLY A 35 -11.71 -20.51 16.68
CA GLY A 35 -12.82 -20.64 15.74
C GLY A 35 -12.64 -19.91 14.41
N ASN A 36 -11.92 -18.78 14.43
CA ASN A 36 -11.67 -17.98 13.23
C ASN A 36 -10.30 -18.30 12.60
N LEU A 37 -9.34 -18.72 13.43
CA LEU A 37 -7.95 -18.91 13.01
C LEU A 37 -7.81 -19.95 11.90
N VAL A 38 -8.41 -21.13 12.06
CA VAL A 38 -8.29 -22.24 11.08
C VAL A 38 -8.77 -21.80 9.71
N LEU A 39 -9.94 -21.16 9.65
CA LEU A 39 -10.50 -20.72 8.38
C LEU A 39 -9.69 -19.58 7.76
N THR A 40 -9.25 -18.62 8.58
CA THR A 40 -8.36 -17.53 8.16
C THR A 40 -7.07 -18.10 7.57
N VAL A 41 -6.45 -19.11 8.19
CA VAL A 41 -5.26 -19.79 7.68
C VAL A 41 -5.53 -20.44 6.33
N VAL A 42 -6.61 -21.21 6.18
CA VAL A 42 -6.96 -21.89 4.92
C VAL A 42 -7.16 -20.86 3.79
N LEU A 43 -7.90 -19.79 4.06
CA LEU A 43 -8.12 -18.73 3.07
C LEU A 43 -6.84 -17.97 2.73
N SER A 44 -5.95 -17.76 3.70
CA SER A 44 -4.67 -17.11 3.50
C SER A 44 -3.71 -17.97 2.65
N VAL A 45 -3.71 -19.29 2.84
CA VAL A 45 -2.95 -20.22 1.97
C VAL A 45 -3.46 -20.13 0.54
N PHE A 46 -4.78 -20.21 0.36
CA PHE A 46 -5.39 -20.06 -0.98
C PHE A 46 -5.05 -18.70 -1.59
N GLY A 47 -5.20 -17.62 -0.83
CA GLY A 47 -4.86 -16.26 -1.27
C GLY A 47 -3.39 -16.13 -1.68
N ALA A 48 -2.45 -16.69 -0.91
CA ALA A 48 -1.03 -16.64 -1.24
C ALA A 48 -0.72 -17.37 -2.55
N ILE A 49 -1.26 -18.56 -2.77
CA ILE A 49 -1.08 -19.33 -4.02
C ILE A 49 -1.63 -18.54 -5.22
N VAL A 50 -2.84 -17.99 -5.09
CA VAL A 50 -3.45 -17.18 -6.15
C VAL A 50 -2.64 -15.91 -6.41
N GLY A 51 -2.16 -15.24 -5.36
CA GLY A 51 -1.33 -14.04 -5.49
C GLY A 51 -0.07 -14.29 -6.30
N VAL A 52 0.67 -15.37 -6.00
CA VAL A 52 1.87 -15.77 -6.78
C VAL A 52 1.49 -16.07 -8.22
N GLN A 53 0.42 -16.85 -8.45
CA GLN A 53 -0.04 -17.21 -9.80
C GLN A 53 -0.39 -15.98 -10.63
N LEU A 54 -1.13 -15.00 -10.05
CA LEU A 54 -1.50 -13.77 -10.74
C LEU A 54 -0.28 -12.91 -11.09
N LEU A 55 0.65 -12.78 -10.17
CA LEU A 55 1.88 -12.04 -10.43
C LEU A 55 2.73 -12.70 -11.51
N ALA A 56 2.91 -14.03 -11.45
CA ALA A 56 3.70 -14.79 -12.41
C ALA A 56 3.11 -14.78 -13.83
N THR A 57 1.77 -14.71 -13.96
CA THR A 57 1.10 -14.76 -15.26
C THR A 57 0.73 -13.40 -15.83
N LEU A 58 0.33 -12.47 -15.00
CA LEU A 58 -0.20 -11.16 -15.42
C LEU A 58 0.72 -9.99 -15.05
N GLY A 59 1.72 -10.20 -14.19
CA GLY A 59 2.61 -9.13 -13.72
C GLY A 59 1.95 -8.13 -12.78
N VAL A 60 0.73 -8.40 -12.30
CA VAL A 60 -0.03 -7.51 -11.41
C VAL A 60 -0.67 -8.29 -10.29
N THR A 61 -0.80 -7.64 -9.14
CA THR A 61 -1.61 -8.11 -8.02
C THR A 61 -2.78 -7.15 -7.83
N PRO A 62 -4.04 -7.62 -7.98
CA PRO A 62 -5.21 -6.78 -7.70
C PRO A 62 -5.28 -6.43 -6.22
N SER A 63 -6.12 -5.44 -5.85
CA SER A 63 -6.33 -5.04 -4.47
C SER A 63 -6.88 -6.21 -3.64
N THR A 64 -5.98 -6.86 -2.90
CA THR A 64 -6.27 -8.09 -2.13
C THR A 64 -7.04 -7.82 -0.85
N SER A 65 -6.92 -6.60 -0.29
CA SER A 65 -7.73 -6.15 0.86
C SER A 65 -9.22 -6.25 0.59
N LEU A 66 -9.67 -5.92 -0.61
CA LEU A 66 -11.07 -6.04 -1.01
C LEU A 66 -11.51 -7.48 -1.20
N ILE A 67 -10.67 -8.32 -1.80
CA ILE A 67 -10.96 -9.74 -1.99
C ILE A 67 -11.10 -10.42 -0.63
N GLY A 68 -10.20 -10.13 0.30
CA GLY A 68 -10.25 -10.61 1.68
C GLY A 68 -11.53 -10.17 2.41
N ALA A 69 -11.93 -8.89 2.25
CA ALA A 69 -13.16 -8.37 2.84
C ALA A 69 -14.42 -9.10 2.31
N LEU A 70 -14.51 -9.29 1.00
CA LEU A 70 -15.64 -9.98 0.37
C LEU A 70 -15.70 -11.46 0.75
N ALA A 71 -14.55 -12.14 0.84
CA ALA A 71 -14.48 -13.52 1.31
C ALA A 71 -14.98 -13.62 2.78
N ALA A 72 -14.48 -12.77 3.66
CA ALA A 72 -14.88 -12.73 5.06
C ALA A 72 -16.38 -12.45 5.24
N MET A 73 -16.93 -11.48 4.49
CA MET A 73 -18.35 -11.16 4.48
C MET A 73 -19.23 -12.31 3.98
N THR A 74 -18.81 -12.99 2.91
CA THR A 74 -19.55 -14.14 2.36
C THR A 74 -19.64 -15.25 3.38
N LEU A 75 -18.51 -15.55 4.05
CA LEU A 75 -18.46 -16.57 5.10
C LEU A 75 -19.31 -16.20 6.32
N ALA A 76 -19.37 -14.92 6.69
CA ALA A 76 -20.22 -14.44 7.78
C ALA A 76 -21.72 -14.76 7.57
N ARG A 77 -22.16 -14.91 6.33
CA ARG A 77 -23.56 -15.23 5.95
C ARG A 77 -23.87 -16.72 5.91
N VAL A 78 -22.85 -17.58 5.92
CA VAL A 78 -23.07 -19.02 5.92
C VAL A 78 -23.60 -19.45 7.30
N PRO A 79 -24.76 -20.16 7.39
CA PRO A 79 -25.42 -20.49 8.65
C PRO A 79 -24.77 -21.67 9.39
N LEU A 80 -23.46 -21.80 9.32
CA LEU A 80 -22.70 -22.83 10.03
C LEU A 80 -22.14 -22.29 11.35
N VAL A 81 -22.09 -23.16 12.36
CA VAL A 81 -21.57 -22.82 13.70
C VAL A 81 -20.10 -22.35 13.62
N ALA A 82 -19.30 -22.97 12.74
CA ALA A 82 -17.91 -22.62 12.52
C ALA A 82 -17.70 -21.15 12.06
N PHE A 83 -18.69 -20.54 11.39
CA PHE A 83 -18.60 -19.18 10.86
C PHE A 83 -19.24 -18.11 11.76
N ARG A 84 -19.78 -18.49 12.93
CA ARG A 84 -20.40 -17.51 13.86
C ARG A 84 -19.47 -16.40 14.29
N GLY A 85 -18.16 -16.68 14.40
CA GLY A 85 -17.16 -15.67 14.75
C GLY A 85 -17.03 -14.53 13.73
N PHE A 86 -17.31 -14.81 12.44
CA PHE A 86 -17.25 -13.80 11.36
C PHE A 86 -18.48 -12.88 11.29
N ARG A 87 -19.47 -13.03 12.15
CA ARG A 87 -20.60 -12.10 12.23
C ARG A 87 -20.19 -10.72 12.73
N SER A 88 -19.11 -10.61 13.51
CA SER A 88 -18.55 -9.33 13.93
C SER A 88 -17.75 -8.69 12.79
N VAL A 89 -18.02 -7.42 12.47
CA VAL A 89 -17.27 -6.64 11.46
C VAL A 89 -15.78 -6.56 11.80
N HIS A 90 -15.42 -6.56 13.07
CA HIS A 90 -14.03 -6.57 13.52
C HIS A 90 -13.34 -7.92 13.26
N ALA A 91 -14.06 -9.04 13.42
CA ALA A 91 -13.52 -10.35 13.07
C ALA A 91 -13.37 -10.51 11.54
N GLN A 92 -14.31 -9.97 10.76
CA GLN A 92 -14.21 -9.91 9.30
C GLN A 92 -12.99 -9.09 8.88
N ASN A 93 -12.73 -7.97 9.53
CA ASN A 93 -11.55 -7.15 9.27
C ASN A 93 -10.24 -7.87 9.59
N LEU A 94 -10.16 -8.63 10.70
CA LEU A 94 -8.97 -9.43 11.00
C LEU A 94 -8.72 -10.52 9.95
N ALA A 95 -9.76 -11.19 9.49
CA ALA A 95 -9.65 -12.17 8.41
C ALA A 95 -9.21 -11.52 7.09
N GLN A 96 -9.81 -10.38 6.73
CA GLN A 96 -9.44 -9.57 5.58
C GLN A 96 -7.96 -9.19 5.64
N THR A 97 -7.47 -8.68 6.78
CA THR A 97 -6.06 -8.33 6.98
C THR A 97 -5.14 -9.53 6.74
N SER A 98 -5.45 -10.70 7.32
CA SER A 98 -4.59 -11.87 7.14
C SER A 98 -4.56 -12.40 5.70
N ILE A 99 -5.72 -12.44 5.02
CA ILE A 99 -5.83 -12.87 3.63
C ILE A 99 -5.08 -11.89 2.70
N SER A 100 -5.26 -10.58 2.90
CA SER A 100 -4.59 -9.54 2.15
C SER A 100 -3.07 -9.66 2.29
N SER A 101 -2.58 -9.71 3.54
CA SER A 101 -1.17 -9.82 3.86
C SER A 101 -0.54 -11.09 3.27
N ALA A 102 -1.25 -12.24 3.32
CA ALA A 102 -0.77 -13.47 2.72
C ALA A 102 -0.65 -13.37 1.20
N THR A 103 -1.67 -12.83 0.54
CA THR A 103 -1.72 -12.73 -0.93
C THR A 103 -0.68 -11.75 -1.44
N PHE A 104 -0.64 -10.55 -0.83
CA PHE A 104 0.23 -9.46 -1.27
C PHE A 104 1.69 -9.72 -0.92
N GLY A 105 1.96 -10.25 0.27
CA GLY A 105 3.28 -10.62 0.72
C GLY A 105 3.89 -11.74 -0.11
N ALA A 106 3.13 -12.81 -0.39
CA ALA A 106 3.60 -13.92 -1.22
C ALA A 106 4.00 -13.45 -2.62
N ALA A 107 3.17 -12.63 -3.26
CA ALA A 107 3.41 -12.15 -4.61
C ALA A 107 4.55 -11.12 -4.65
N ASN A 108 4.36 -9.97 -4.00
CA ASN A 108 5.19 -8.79 -4.23
C ASN A 108 6.44 -8.73 -3.36
N SER A 109 6.36 -9.19 -2.08
CA SER A 109 7.49 -9.11 -1.16
C SER A 109 8.39 -10.34 -1.16
N LEU A 110 7.91 -11.49 -1.67
CA LEU A 110 8.65 -12.74 -1.63
C LEU A 110 8.94 -13.31 -3.03
N PHE A 111 7.91 -13.63 -3.82
CA PHE A 111 8.08 -14.31 -5.09
C PHE A 111 8.83 -13.47 -6.13
N LEU A 112 8.45 -12.20 -6.30
CA LEU A 112 9.11 -11.27 -7.20
C LEU A 112 10.61 -11.12 -6.86
N PRO A 113 11.02 -10.76 -5.62
CA PRO A 113 12.44 -10.57 -5.32
C PRO A 113 13.33 -11.78 -5.61
N ILE A 114 12.82 -12.99 -5.43
CA ILE A 114 13.61 -14.21 -5.70
C ILE A 114 13.63 -14.61 -7.18
N GLY A 115 12.74 -14.06 -8.00
CA GLY A 115 12.75 -14.23 -9.45
C GLY A 115 13.95 -13.55 -10.13
N ILE A 116 14.47 -12.47 -9.53
CA ILE A 116 15.60 -11.73 -10.08
C ILE A 116 16.89 -12.56 -10.10
N PRO A 117 17.37 -13.15 -8.98
CA PRO A 117 18.53 -14.04 -9.03
C PRO A 117 18.31 -15.27 -9.91
N PHE A 118 17.10 -15.84 -9.93
CA PHE A 118 16.78 -16.94 -10.84
C PHE A 118 16.98 -16.56 -12.31
N LEU A 119 16.40 -15.45 -12.78
CA LEU A 119 16.56 -14.98 -14.16
C LEU A 119 17.99 -14.53 -14.50
N PHE A 120 18.75 -14.13 -13.50
CA PHE A 120 20.15 -13.78 -13.66
C PHE A 120 21.07 -15.02 -13.75
N GLY A 121 20.60 -16.19 -13.32
CA GLY A 121 21.36 -17.45 -13.28
C GLY A 121 22.15 -17.65 -11.99
N LEU A 122 21.71 -17.04 -10.87
CA LEU A 122 22.33 -17.11 -9.56
C LEU A 122 21.47 -17.93 -8.58
N ASP A 123 21.22 -19.20 -8.90
CA ASP A 123 20.32 -20.09 -8.16
C ASP A 123 20.72 -20.26 -6.68
N ASN A 124 22.02 -20.19 -6.39
CA ASN A 124 22.55 -20.25 -5.02
C ASN A 124 22.11 -19.07 -4.15
N MET A 125 21.68 -17.95 -4.75
CA MET A 125 21.22 -16.77 -4.02
C MET A 125 19.72 -16.79 -3.73
N ILE A 126 18.94 -17.68 -4.36
CA ILE A 126 17.47 -17.71 -4.21
C ILE A 126 17.05 -17.91 -2.75
N VAL A 127 17.57 -18.94 -2.09
CA VAL A 127 17.20 -19.25 -0.69
C VAL A 127 17.69 -18.18 0.30
N PRO A 128 18.96 -17.75 0.25
CA PRO A 128 19.40 -16.63 1.09
C PRO A 128 18.61 -15.34 0.87
N MET A 129 18.25 -15.04 -0.39
CA MET A 129 17.39 -13.90 -0.72
C MET A 129 16.01 -14.07 -0.11
N LEU A 130 15.36 -15.24 -0.27
CA LEU A 130 14.05 -15.52 0.32
C LEU A 130 14.04 -15.30 1.84
N ILE A 131 15.08 -15.74 2.54
CA ILE A 131 15.21 -15.51 3.99
C ILE A 131 15.30 -14.02 4.29
N GLY A 132 16.17 -13.29 3.60
CA GLY A 132 16.38 -11.85 3.83
C GLY A 132 15.14 -11.02 3.53
N VAL A 133 14.46 -11.26 2.40
CA VAL A 133 13.24 -10.54 2.03
C VAL A 133 12.04 -10.92 2.89
N SER A 134 12.02 -12.15 3.44
CA SER A 134 11.01 -12.53 4.44
C SER A 134 11.12 -11.68 5.70
N VAL A 135 12.34 -11.46 6.19
CA VAL A 135 12.57 -10.59 7.34
C VAL A 135 12.22 -9.14 6.99
N ALA A 136 12.59 -8.67 5.80
CA ALA A 136 12.27 -7.31 5.33
C ALA A 136 10.75 -7.09 5.29
N MET A 137 9.99 -8.00 4.73
CA MET A 137 8.53 -7.95 4.67
C MET A 137 7.87 -7.84 6.06
N LEU A 138 8.35 -8.61 7.04
CA LEU A 138 7.83 -8.54 8.41
C LEU A 138 8.19 -7.20 9.07
N VAL A 139 9.39 -6.68 8.81
CA VAL A 139 9.82 -5.36 9.30
C VAL A 139 9.00 -4.25 8.67
N ASP A 140 8.71 -4.29 7.36
CA ASP A 140 7.86 -3.36 6.63
C ASP A 140 6.50 -3.17 7.32
N ALA A 141 5.77 -4.27 7.53
CA ALA A 141 4.45 -4.23 8.14
C ALA A 141 4.51 -3.72 9.59
N TRP A 142 5.53 -4.16 10.36
CA TRP A 142 5.73 -3.69 11.71
C TRP A 142 6.08 -2.20 11.76
N LEU A 143 6.86 -1.70 10.81
CA LEU A 143 7.21 -0.28 10.74
C LEU A 143 5.99 0.59 10.44
N LEU A 144 5.15 0.21 9.48
CA LEU A 144 3.93 0.99 9.26
C LEU A 144 3.00 0.94 10.47
N TYR A 145 2.79 -0.21 11.10
CA TYR A 145 2.02 -0.28 12.35
C TYR A 145 2.51 0.75 13.38
N ARG A 146 3.83 0.93 13.50
CA ARG A 146 4.42 1.92 14.40
C ARG A 146 4.32 3.36 13.91
N MET A 147 4.34 3.57 12.60
CA MET A 147 4.27 4.89 11.97
C MET A 147 2.83 5.33 11.67
N TYR A 148 1.86 4.40 11.70
CA TYR A 148 0.47 4.71 11.45
C TYR A 148 -0.07 5.69 12.48
N ASP A 149 -0.84 6.66 12.01
CA ASP A 149 -1.38 7.74 12.83
C ASP A 149 -0.28 8.61 13.49
N THR A 150 0.72 8.92 12.68
CA THR A 150 1.77 9.90 12.96
C THR A 150 1.72 11.01 11.92
N PRO A 151 2.47 12.13 12.11
CA PRO A 151 2.48 13.22 11.13
C PRO A 151 2.90 12.83 9.71
N ALA A 152 3.64 11.73 9.51
CA ALA A 152 4.01 11.24 8.19
C ALA A 152 2.90 10.37 7.55
N PHE A 153 2.18 9.59 8.36
CA PHE A 153 1.16 8.65 7.92
C PHE A 153 -0.12 8.79 8.75
N PRO A 154 -0.84 9.93 8.65
CA PRO A 154 -2.06 10.17 9.40
C PRO A 154 -3.16 9.17 9.05
N ALA A 155 -3.88 8.66 10.06
CA ALA A 155 -5.03 7.77 9.86
C ALA A 155 -6.18 8.44 9.07
N SER A 156 -6.26 9.78 9.13
CA SER A 156 -7.24 10.59 8.39
C SER A 156 -6.99 10.62 6.87
N ASN A 157 -5.79 10.26 6.40
CA ASN A 157 -5.49 10.22 4.96
C ASN A 157 -6.25 9.09 4.25
N PRO A 158 -6.42 9.19 2.91
CA PRO A 158 -7.36 8.35 2.16
C PRO A 158 -7.12 6.85 2.27
N TRP A 159 -5.89 6.37 2.03
CA TRP A 159 -5.61 4.92 1.96
C TRP A 159 -6.72 4.17 1.21
N ALA A 160 -7.03 4.59 -0.03
CA ALA A 160 -8.26 4.28 -0.74
C ALA A 160 -8.67 2.80 -0.78
N PRO A 161 -7.77 1.81 -0.96
CA PRO A 161 -8.13 0.40 -0.88
C PRO A 161 -8.65 -0.03 0.49
N GLY A 162 -8.08 0.53 1.58
CA GLY A 162 -8.54 0.27 2.95
C GLY A 162 -9.91 0.89 3.23
N LEU A 163 -10.16 2.11 2.75
CA LEU A 163 -11.48 2.72 2.80
C LEU A 163 -12.51 1.85 2.06
N ALA A 164 -12.18 1.40 0.86
CA ALA A 164 -13.06 0.56 0.07
C ALA A 164 -13.39 -0.78 0.79
N ALA A 165 -12.39 -1.39 1.44
CA ALA A 165 -12.59 -2.60 2.24
C ALA A 165 -13.52 -2.37 3.45
N ALA A 166 -13.32 -1.25 4.17
CA ALA A 166 -14.19 -0.87 5.29
C ALA A 166 -15.63 -0.64 4.83
N GLU A 167 -15.81 0.11 3.74
CA GLU A 167 -17.14 0.37 3.19
C GLU A 167 -17.84 -0.92 2.71
N ALA A 168 -17.09 -1.86 2.13
CA ALA A 168 -17.63 -3.16 1.77
C ALA A 168 -18.13 -3.91 3.00
N ILE A 169 -17.33 -4.00 4.06
CA ILE A 169 -17.70 -4.69 5.30
C ILE A 169 -18.90 -4.02 5.97
N LYS A 170 -18.90 -2.68 6.12
CA LYS A 170 -20.02 -1.91 6.69
C LYS A 170 -21.31 -2.11 5.89
N ALA A 171 -21.25 -1.99 4.56
CA ALA A 171 -22.41 -2.17 3.72
C ALA A 171 -22.96 -3.61 3.76
N GLY A 172 -22.07 -4.59 3.94
CA GLY A 172 -22.46 -5.97 4.15
C GLY A 172 -23.20 -6.21 5.47
N ASP A 173 -22.86 -5.46 6.51
CA ASP A 173 -23.44 -5.56 7.85
C ASP A 173 -24.73 -4.73 7.95
N GLU A 174 -24.70 -3.45 7.61
CA GLU A 174 -25.83 -2.51 7.73
C GLU A 174 -26.96 -2.78 6.72
N GLY A 175 -26.65 -3.22 5.52
CA GLY A 175 -27.62 -3.42 4.45
C GLY A 175 -28.24 -2.10 3.92
N GLY A 176 -29.49 -2.15 3.51
CA GLY A 176 -30.31 -0.97 3.17
C GLY A 176 -29.77 -0.10 2.02
N ARG A 177 -29.81 1.23 2.18
CA ARG A 177 -29.38 2.21 1.16
C ARG A 177 -27.88 2.13 0.90
N ARG A 178 -27.06 1.94 1.95
CA ARG A 178 -25.60 1.87 1.85
C ARG A 178 -25.18 0.68 1.00
N ALA A 179 -25.76 -0.50 1.27
CA ALA A 179 -25.52 -1.70 0.47
C ALA A 179 -25.94 -1.52 -1.00
N ARG A 180 -27.04 -0.79 -1.28
CA ARG A 180 -27.44 -0.50 -2.67
C ARG A 180 -26.45 0.41 -3.39
N VAL A 181 -25.94 1.45 -2.74
CA VAL A 181 -24.93 2.35 -3.31
C VAL A 181 -23.62 1.60 -3.56
N LEU A 182 -23.17 0.78 -2.58
CA LEU A 182 -22.00 -0.09 -2.75
C LEU A 182 -22.22 -1.08 -3.91
N GLY A 183 -23.39 -1.74 -3.95
CA GLY A 183 -23.76 -2.68 -5.01
C GLY A 183 -23.77 -2.04 -6.40
N LEU A 184 -24.29 -0.80 -6.52
CA LEU A 184 -24.24 -0.03 -7.76
C LEU A 184 -22.78 0.25 -8.16
N GLY A 185 -21.93 0.66 -7.23
CA GLY A 185 -20.50 0.82 -7.45
C GLY A 185 -19.86 -0.48 -7.91
N LEU A 186 -20.15 -1.59 -7.23
CA LEU A 186 -19.63 -2.92 -7.56
C LEU A 186 -19.98 -3.35 -8.98
N VAL A 187 -21.25 -3.22 -9.37
CA VAL A 187 -21.71 -3.56 -10.73
C VAL A 187 -21.04 -2.65 -11.76
N THR A 188 -20.92 -1.34 -11.46
CA THR A 188 -20.23 -0.38 -12.33
C THR A 188 -18.75 -0.73 -12.46
N GLY A 189 -18.09 -1.11 -11.36
CA GLY A 189 -16.71 -1.55 -11.35
C GLY A 189 -16.47 -2.81 -12.16
N LEU A 190 -17.30 -3.85 -11.94
CA LEU A 190 -17.27 -5.11 -12.72
C LEU A 190 -17.49 -4.85 -14.22
N ALA A 191 -18.53 -4.09 -14.56
CA ALA A 191 -18.84 -3.78 -15.95
C ALA A 191 -17.72 -2.97 -16.61
N GLY A 192 -17.23 -1.91 -15.95
CA GLY A 192 -16.14 -1.11 -16.49
C GLY A 192 -14.86 -1.94 -16.70
N ALA A 193 -14.49 -2.77 -15.73
CA ALA A 193 -13.34 -3.66 -15.86
C ALA A 193 -13.48 -4.68 -16.99
N ALA A 194 -14.72 -5.18 -17.24
CA ALA A 194 -15.00 -6.06 -18.37
C ALA A 194 -14.78 -5.37 -19.74
N PHE A 195 -14.91 -4.04 -19.79
CA PHE A 195 -14.54 -3.21 -20.94
C PHE A 195 -13.10 -2.68 -20.89
N ALA A 196 -12.24 -3.29 -20.07
CA ALA A 196 -10.86 -2.90 -19.88
C ALA A 196 -10.65 -1.45 -19.36
N LEU A 197 -11.66 -0.90 -18.66
CA LEU A 197 -11.56 0.38 -17.97
C LEU A 197 -10.99 0.14 -16.57
N PRO A 198 -9.89 0.82 -16.16
CA PRO A 198 -9.32 0.68 -14.81
C PRO A 198 -10.19 1.42 -13.78
N MET A 199 -11.24 0.75 -13.31
CA MET A 199 -12.24 1.33 -12.42
C MET A 199 -11.71 1.62 -11.02
N SER A 200 -10.62 0.97 -10.62
CA SER A 200 -9.89 1.35 -9.40
C SER A 200 -9.35 2.77 -9.49
N ALA A 201 -8.80 3.20 -10.64
CA ALA A 201 -8.33 4.56 -10.86
C ALA A 201 -9.46 5.60 -10.75
N PHE A 202 -10.63 5.28 -11.32
CA PHE A 202 -11.85 6.09 -11.17
C PHE A 202 -12.27 6.20 -9.70
N GLY A 203 -12.38 5.07 -8.99
CA GLY A 203 -12.80 5.03 -7.59
C GLY A 203 -11.84 5.80 -6.67
N VAL A 204 -10.54 5.64 -6.85
CA VAL A 204 -9.54 6.36 -6.06
C VAL A 204 -9.62 7.88 -6.28
N ALA A 205 -9.92 8.34 -7.51
CA ALA A 205 -10.11 9.76 -7.81
C ALA A 205 -11.31 10.37 -7.06
N LEU A 206 -12.35 9.57 -6.78
CA LEU A 206 -13.50 10.01 -5.97
C LEU A 206 -13.15 10.21 -4.49
N ILE A 207 -12.15 9.49 -3.96
CA ILE A 207 -11.78 9.46 -2.54
C ILE A 207 -10.56 10.33 -2.24
N GLY A 208 -9.49 10.21 -3.03
CA GLY A 208 -8.16 10.80 -2.81
C GLY A 208 -8.17 12.34 -2.74
N GLY A 209 -7.07 12.96 -2.31
CA GLY A 209 -6.93 14.41 -2.31
C GLY A 209 -7.07 15.02 -3.72
N LEU A 210 -7.92 16.03 -3.89
CA LEU A 210 -8.23 16.58 -5.23
C LEU A 210 -6.95 17.00 -6.00
N ALA A 211 -6.08 17.78 -5.37
CA ALA A 211 -4.84 18.26 -6.00
C ALA A 211 -3.84 17.12 -6.26
N SER A 212 -3.74 16.17 -5.31
CA SER A 212 -2.88 14.99 -5.43
C SER A 212 -3.32 14.11 -6.60
N MET A 213 -4.62 13.85 -6.70
CA MET A 213 -5.19 13.04 -7.80
C MET A 213 -5.12 13.76 -9.15
N ALA A 214 -5.26 15.09 -9.17
CA ALA A 214 -5.06 15.86 -10.40
C ALA A 214 -3.61 15.78 -10.90
N ALA A 215 -2.63 15.87 -10.02
CA ALA A 215 -1.21 15.69 -10.37
C ALA A 215 -0.93 14.26 -10.86
N PHE A 216 -1.50 13.24 -10.17
CA PHE A 216 -1.38 11.85 -10.58
C PHE A 216 -2.00 11.59 -11.97
N GLY A 217 -3.24 12.04 -12.19
CA GLY A 217 -3.91 11.92 -13.48
C GLY A 217 -3.19 12.66 -14.61
N ALA A 218 -2.65 13.84 -14.33
CA ALA A 218 -1.82 14.58 -15.28
C ALA A 218 -0.57 13.77 -15.68
N GLY A 219 0.12 13.15 -14.70
CA GLY A 219 1.27 12.29 -14.97
C GLY A 219 0.93 11.12 -15.89
N LEU A 220 -0.17 10.42 -15.61
CA LEU A 220 -0.69 9.30 -16.43
C LEU A 220 -0.98 9.73 -17.88
N LEU A 221 -1.57 10.90 -18.07
CA LEU A 221 -1.87 11.39 -19.41
C LEU A 221 -0.62 11.90 -20.14
N ILE A 222 0.27 12.62 -19.45
CA ILE A 222 1.51 13.14 -20.04
C ILE A 222 2.38 11.98 -20.56
N ILE A 223 2.66 10.96 -19.74
CA ILE A 223 3.49 9.82 -20.18
C ILE A 223 2.87 9.07 -21.36
N SER A 224 1.54 8.97 -21.38
CA SER A 224 0.82 8.22 -22.40
C SER A 224 0.72 8.94 -23.75
N TYR A 225 0.74 10.28 -23.74
CA TYR A 225 0.50 11.07 -24.93
C TYR A 225 1.71 11.90 -25.41
N ALA A 226 2.80 11.95 -24.63
CA ALA A 226 4.00 12.68 -25.02
C ALA A 226 4.62 12.17 -26.33
N GLU A 227 4.75 10.85 -26.46
CA GLU A 227 5.31 10.24 -27.66
C GLU A 227 4.36 10.33 -28.86
N PRO A 228 3.05 9.94 -28.79
CA PRO A 228 2.14 10.04 -29.91
C PRO A 228 1.89 11.45 -30.45
N LEU A 229 1.88 12.47 -29.56
CA LEU A 229 1.55 13.85 -29.95
C LEU A 229 2.79 14.71 -30.28
N PHE A 230 3.92 14.45 -29.60
CA PHE A 230 5.10 15.31 -29.67
C PHE A 230 6.37 14.56 -30.10
N GLY A 231 6.31 13.25 -30.30
CA GLY A 231 7.48 12.42 -30.60
C GLY A 231 8.50 12.34 -29.46
N LEU A 232 8.07 12.58 -28.22
CA LEU A 232 8.93 12.61 -27.04
C LEU A 232 8.79 11.32 -26.24
N ASP A 233 9.77 10.42 -26.32
CA ASP A 233 9.87 9.26 -25.44
C ASP A 233 10.43 9.68 -24.06
N LEU A 234 9.53 9.97 -23.13
CA LEU A 234 9.88 10.42 -21.79
C LEU A 234 10.57 9.32 -20.96
N ASN A 235 10.33 8.05 -21.27
CA ASN A 235 11.00 6.92 -20.60
C ASN A 235 12.46 6.80 -21.07
N ALA A 236 12.71 6.90 -22.37
CA ALA A 236 14.07 6.95 -22.92
C ALA A 236 14.87 8.13 -22.39
N MET A 237 14.21 9.25 -22.08
CA MET A 237 14.81 10.44 -21.44
C MET A 237 14.98 10.28 -19.92
N TYR A 238 14.58 9.19 -19.30
CA TYR A 238 14.56 8.98 -17.84
C TYR A 238 13.80 10.06 -17.06
N LEU A 239 12.90 10.82 -17.69
CA LEU A 239 12.14 11.93 -17.08
C LEU A 239 11.32 11.47 -15.87
N PRO A 240 10.47 10.40 -15.95
CA PRO A 240 9.69 9.93 -14.80
C PRO A 240 10.58 9.55 -13.61
N HIS A 241 11.68 8.87 -13.89
CA HIS A 241 12.63 8.40 -12.90
C HIS A 241 13.34 9.55 -12.19
N GLY A 242 13.89 10.52 -12.96
CA GLY A 242 14.52 11.72 -12.41
C GLY A 242 13.54 12.54 -11.56
N MET A 243 12.33 12.78 -12.07
CA MET A 243 11.30 13.51 -11.33
C MET A 243 10.96 12.84 -9.99
N MET A 244 10.87 11.49 -9.96
CA MET A 244 10.63 10.75 -8.71
C MET A 244 11.80 10.91 -7.72
N ILE A 245 13.05 10.86 -8.20
CA ILE A 245 14.25 11.09 -7.36
C ILE A 245 14.17 12.47 -6.70
N GLY A 246 13.95 13.52 -7.48
CA GLY A 246 13.89 14.89 -6.97
C GLY A 246 12.73 15.12 -6.01
N ALA A 247 11.53 14.67 -6.39
CA ALA A 247 10.34 14.77 -5.56
C ALA A 247 10.49 13.96 -4.26
N GLY A 248 11.02 12.74 -4.36
CA GLY A 248 11.28 11.85 -3.23
C GLY A 248 12.25 12.46 -2.23
N LEU A 249 13.38 13.01 -2.70
CA LEU A 249 14.37 13.66 -1.83
C LEU A 249 13.74 14.81 -1.04
N VAL A 250 12.97 15.67 -1.72
CA VAL A 250 12.28 16.80 -1.06
C VAL A 250 11.24 16.30 -0.06
N ALA A 251 10.45 15.29 -0.41
CA ALA A 251 9.45 14.71 0.50
C ALA A 251 10.11 14.16 1.77
N LEU A 252 11.22 13.46 1.65
CA LEU A 252 11.98 12.95 2.80
C LEU A 252 12.53 14.08 3.68
N ILE A 253 13.04 15.17 3.08
CA ILE A 253 13.44 16.37 3.81
C ILE A 253 12.24 16.97 4.56
N GLN A 254 11.07 17.01 3.94
CA GLN A 254 9.83 17.51 4.55
C GLN A 254 9.42 16.66 5.76
N VAL A 255 9.48 15.31 5.65
CA VAL A 255 9.23 14.39 6.78
C VAL A 255 10.26 14.61 7.89
N GLY A 256 11.56 14.66 7.55
CA GLY A 256 12.62 14.92 8.51
C GLY A 256 12.45 16.26 9.25
N ARG A 257 12.09 17.33 8.54
CA ARG A 257 11.79 18.64 9.13
C ARG A 257 10.61 18.58 10.11
N THR A 258 9.56 17.80 9.80
CA THR A 258 8.42 17.61 10.70
C THR A 258 8.85 16.96 12.02
N VAL A 259 9.68 15.93 11.95
CA VAL A 259 10.27 15.27 13.13
C VAL A 259 11.15 16.23 13.94
N LEU A 260 12.00 17.01 13.27
CA LEU A 260 12.89 17.97 13.93
C LEU A 260 12.13 19.13 14.60
N LYS A 261 11.09 19.65 13.95
CA LYS A 261 10.24 20.70 14.54
C LYS A 261 9.53 20.24 15.81
N ALA A 262 8.99 19.03 15.79
CA ALA A 262 8.35 18.45 16.97
C ALA A 262 9.33 18.24 18.13
N ARG A 263 10.60 17.88 17.84
CA ARG A 263 11.65 17.80 18.87
C ARG A 263 12.00 19.14 19.51
N LYS A 264 11.99 20.25 18.73
CA LYS A 264 12.30 21.60 19.24
C LYS A 264 11.15 22.18 20.08
N ALA A 265 9.92 21.80 19.83
CA ALA A 265 8.75 22.24 20.60
C ALA A 265 8.76 21.66 22.05
N THR A 266 9.63 20.72 22.38
CA THR A 266 9.75 20.07 23.68
C THR A 266 10.70 20.77 24.66
N THR A 267 11.23 21.97 24.33
CA THR A 267 11.94 22.79 25.34
C THR A 267 10.87 23.42 26.24
N PRO A 268 10.95 23.27 27.57
CA PRO A 268 9.89 23.71 28.47
C PRO A 268 9.81 25.24 28.48
N ALA A 269 8.85 25.79 27.78
CA ALA A 269 8.40 27.16 27.93
C ALA A 269 6.91 27.13 28.25
N SER A 270 6.63 27.35 29.55
CA SER A 270 5.36 27.88 30.15
C SER A 270 4.03 27.38 29.59
N THR A 271 3.33 26.64 30.48
CA THR A 271 1.89 26.54 30.68
C THR A 271 1.11 27.73 30.13
N THR A 272 0.32 27.51 29.08
CA THR A 272 -1.04 28.07 28.93
C THR A 272 -1.74 27.37 27.76
N GLY A 273 -2.86 26.71 28.06
CA GLY A 273 -4.04 26.36 27.30
C GLY A 273 -3.87 26.12 25.78
N SER A 274 -3.66 24.87 25.37
CA SER A 274 -3.96 24.46 24.00
C SER A 274 -4.91 23.27 24.04
N ALA A 275 -6.01 23.40 23.30
CA ALA A 275 -7.08 22.42 23.22
C ALA A 275 -6.54 21.05 22.84
N ALA A 276 -6.90 20.02 23.61
CA ALA A 276 -6.64 18.63 23.34
C ALA A 276 -7.27 18.21 21.99
N THR A 277 -6.50 17.61 21.12
CA THR A 277 -7.03 16.87 19.96
C THR A 277 -7.79 15.63 20.44
N PRO A 278 -8.80 15.14 19.69
CA PRO A 278 -9.63 14.00 20.11
C PRO A 278 -8.87 12.70 20.45
N ASP A 279 -7.61 12.61 20.10
CA ASP A 279 -6.74 11.44 20.28
C ASP A 279 -6.05 11.34 21.66
N GLY A 280 -6.39 12.13 22.64
CA GLY A 280 -5.89 11.97 24.02
C GLY A 280 -4.35 12.01 24.20
N GLY A 281 -3.56 12.10 23.12
CA GLY A 281 -2.11 12.22 23.13
C GLY A 281 -1.67 13.64 22.80
N ALA A 282 -0.65 14.15 23.49
CA ALA A 282 -0.06 15.43 23.15
C ALA A 282 0.46 15.39 21.70
N PRO A 283 0.38 16.48 20.90
CA PRO A 283 0.90 16.54 19.52
C PRO A 283 2.37 16.10 19.37
N ASP A 284 3.09 16.09 20.47
CA ASP A 284 4.49 15.71 20.61
C ASP A 284 4.73 14.18 20.60
N ASP A 285 3.74 13.37 21.02
CA ASP A 285 3.91 11.91 21.10
C ASP A 285 3.93 11.23 19.72
N GLY A 286 3.13 11.68 18.78
CA GLY A 286 3.12 11.17 17.40
C GLY A 286 4.46 11.37 16.69
N ALA A 287 5.06 12.56 16.83
CA ALA A 287 6.34 12.88 16.20
C ALA A 287 7.50 12.17 16.89
N ARG A 288 7.46 11.99 18.21
CA ARG A 288 8.45 11.17 18.96
C ARG A 288 8.37 9.70 18.51
N ARG A 289 7.15 9.16 18.40
CA ARG A 289 6.90 7.80 17.90
C ARG A 289 7.44 7.62 16.50
N LEU A 290 7.17 8.58 15.59
CA LEU A 290 7.72 8.60 14.23
C LEU A 290 9.25 8.59 14.25
N GLY A 291 9.89 9.51 14.96
CA GLY A 291 11.36 9.60 15.03
C GLY A 291 12.03 8.36 15.65
N LYS A 292 11.37 7.69 16.60
CA LYS A 292 11.83 6.40 17.15
C LYS A 292 11.69 5.28 16.10
N SER A 293 10.57 5.25 15.38
CA SER A 293 10.29 4.23 14.36
C SER A 293 11.25 4.36 13.17
N LEU A 294 11.55 5.59 12.72
CA LEU A 294 12.54 5.83 11.66
C LEU A 294 13.93 5.31 12.03
N ARG A 295 14.38 5.53 13.28
CA ARG A 295 15.70 5.01 13.74
C ARG A 295 15.71 3.49 13.84
N LEU A 296 14.63 2.89 14.36
CA LEU A 296 14.52 1.44 14.47
C LEU A 296 14.44 0.79 13.09
N GLY A 297 13.69 1.38 12.16
CA GLY A 297 13.60 0.92 10.77
C GLY A 297 14.95 0.96 10.06
N PHE A 298 15.65 2.09 10.15
CA PHE A 298 17.01 2.18 9.59
C PHE A 298 17.94 1.10 10.15
N GLY A 299 17.92 0.89 11.48
CA GLY A 299 18.73 -0.16 12.12
C GLY A 299 18.33 -1.57 11.68
N ALA A 300 17.04 -1.83 11.52
CA ALA A 300 16.56 -3.12 11.03
C ALA A 300 17.00 -3.38 9.58
N TYR A 301 16.86 -2.41 8.69
CA TYR A 301 17.33 -2.56 7.30
C TYR A 301 18.85 -2.65 7.19
N LEU A 302 19.61 -2.00 8.08
CA LEU A 302 21.04 -2.20 8.16
C LEU A 302 21.37 -3.66 8.50
N ALA A 303 20.70 -4.23 9.49
CA ALA A 303 20.88 -5.63 9.88
C ALA A 303 20.50 -6.58 8.74
N ILE A 304 19.39 -6.30 8.02
CA ILE A 304 18.96 -7.10 6.87
C ILE A 304 19.95 -6.99 5.71
N SER A 305 20.47 -5.80 5.41
CA SER A 305 21.50 -5.60 4.38
C SER A 305 22.77 -6.41 4.68
N ILE A 306 23.19 -6.46 5.94
CA ILE A 306 24.32 -7.29 6.40
C ILE A 306 23.97 -8.78 6.23
N LEU A 307 22.78 -9.20 6.70
CA LEU A 307 22.32 -10.57 6.58
C LEU A 307 22.29 -11.04 5.12
N LEU A 308 21.74 -10.23 4.21
CA LEU A 308 21.71 -10.51 2.77
C LEU A 308 23.12 -10.58 2.18
N SER A 309 23.98 -9.63 2.53
CA SER A 309 25.38 -9.61 2.03
C SER A 309 26.16 -10.85 2.43
N LEU A 310 25.96 -11.33 3.65
CA LEU A 310 26.61 -12.54 4.15
C LEU A 310 25.94 -13.81 3.60
N GLY A 311 24.62 -13.86 3.62
CA GLY A 311 23.86 -15.05 3.19
C GLY A 311 23.98 -15.36 1.70
N THR A 312 24.00 -14.33 0.85
CA THR A 312 24.17 -14.48 -0.60
C THR A 312 25.63 -14.63 -1.04
N GLY A 313 26.59 -14.41 -0.15
CA GLY A 313 28.02 -14.53 -0.45
C GLY A 313 28.60 -13.38 -1.27
N ILE A 314 27.87 -12.27 -1.51
CA ILE A 314 28.37 -11.14 -2.33
C ILE A 314 29.62 -10.47 -1.75
N PHE A 315 29.90 -10.64 -0.46
CA PHE A 315 31.13 -10.15 0.16
C PHE A 315 32.40 -10.72 -0.46
N THR A 316 32.33 -11.87 -1.15
CA THR A 316 33.46 -12.48 -1.85
C THR A 316 33.75 -11.83 -3.19
N HIS A 317 32.82 -11.06 -3.75
CA HIS A 317 32.89 -10.43 -5.06
C HIS A 317 33.30 -8.96 -5.03
N MET A 318 33.62 -8.41 -3.83
CA MET A 318 33.95 -7.00 -3.69
C MET A 318 34.97 -6.75 -2.56
N SER A 319 35.68 -5.63 -2.64
CA SER A 319 36.55 -5.19 -1.56
C SER A 319 35.76 -4.85 -0.29
N VAL A 320 36.42 -4.88 0.87
CA VAL A 320 35.78 -4.51 2.16
C VAL A 320 35.18 -3.10 2.11
N GLY A 321 35.86 -2.13 1.50
CA GLY A 321 35.35 -0.77 1.33
C GLY A 321 34.07 -0.72 0.47
N MET A 322 34.05 -1.48 -0.64
CA MET A 322 32.86 -1.59 -1.51
C MET A 322 31.71 -2.30 -0.80
N LEU A 323 32.00 -3.33 0.01
CA LEU A 323 30.97 -4.02 0.82
C LEU A 323 30.33 -3.07 1.84
N ILE A 324 31.13 -2.28 2.55
CA ILE A 324 30.59 -1.26 3.47
C ILE A 324 29.73 -0.24 2.72
N ALA A 325 30.22 0.27 1.58
CA ALA A 325 29.45 1.18 0.74
C ALA A 325 28.15 0.55 0.27
N PHE A 326 28.16 -0.72 -0.16
CA PHE A 326 26.97 -1.47 -0.58
C PHE A 326 25.96 -1.61 0.56
N VAL A 327 26.40 -2.07 1.75
CA VAL A 327 25.51 -2.26 2.90
C VAL A 327 24.83 -0.94 3.30
N LEU A 328 25.60 0.16 3.35
CA LEU A 328 25.04 1.47 3.66
C LEU A 328 24.07 1.95 2.56
N TYR A 329 24.46 1.78 1.30
CA TYR A 329 23.61 2.16 0.16
C TYR A 329 22.32 1.35 0.14
N ALA A 330 22.38 0.01 0.23
CA ALA A 330 21.21 -0.86 0.24
C ALA A 330 20.28 -0.56 1.41
N THR A 331 20.84 -0.26 2.60
CA THR A 331 20.05 0.19 3.76
C THR A 331 19.28 1.47 3.47
N VAL A 332 19.99 2.49 2.96
CA VAL A 332 19.35 3.78 2.61
C VAL A 332 18.33 3.59 1.52
N ALA A 333 18.67 2.86 0.45
CA ALA A 333 17.79 2.60 -0.69
C ALA A 333 16.49 1.91 -0.26
N ALA A 334 16.58 0.82 0.50
CA ALA A 334 15.41 0.09 1.00
C ALA A 334 14.53 0.94 1.92
N PHE A 335 15.15 1.66 2.85
CA PHE A 335 14.43 2.51 3.78
C PHE A 335 13.74 3.70 3.10
N LEU A 336 14.39 4.34 2.13
CA LEU A 336 13.79 5.42 1.35
C LEU A 336 12.69 4.90 0.43
N HIS A 337 12.91 3.74 -0.18
CA HIS A 337 11.94 3.06 -1.03
C HIS A 337 10.63 2.81 -0.28
N GLU A 338 10.69 2.20 0.91
CA GLU A 338 9.53 1.95 1.76
C GLU A 338 8.74 3.24 2.05
N LEU A 339 9.43 4.30 2.48
CA LEU A 339 8.77 5.57 2.81
C LEU A 339 8.11 6.22 1.60
N LEU A 340 8.76 6.19 0.43
CA LEU A 340 8.21 6.75 -0.80
C LEU A 340 7.00 5.94 -1.30
N VAL A 341 7.09 4.61 -1.27
CA VAL A 341 5.97 3.72 -1.59
C VAL A 341 4.80 3.97 -0.64
N GLY A 342 5.06 4.08 0.67
CA GLY A 342 4.02 4.38 1.66
C GLY A 342 3.33 5.72 1.42
N ILE A 343 4.07 6.79 1.13
CA ILE A 343 3.50 8.12 0.82
C ILE A 343 2.66 8.07 -0.46
N ALA A 344 3.15 7.44 -1.52
CA ALA A 344 2.42 7.31 -2.77
C ALA A 344 1.13 6.50 -2.58
N SER A 345 1.21 5.35 -1.92
CA SER A 345 0.08 4.46 -1.64
C SER A 345 -1.00 5.13 -0.80
N MET A 346 -0.59 5.88 0.24
CA MET A 346 -1.49 6.60 1.12
C MET A 346 -2.35 7.61 0.38
N HIS A 347 -1.79 8.31 -0.62
CA HIS A 347 -2.47 9.38 -1.34
C HIS A 347 -3.17 8.93 -2.62
N SER A 348 -2.55 8.01 -3.39
CA SER A 348 -3.08 7.54 -4.67
C SER A 348 -3.82 6.22 -4.59
N GLY A 349 -3.65 5.46 -3.51
CA GLY A 349 -4.08 4.07 -3.48
C GLY A 349 -3.28 3.15 -4.41
N TRP A 350 -2.23 3.67 -5.03
CA TRP A 350 -1.33 2.95 -5.93
C TRP A 350 0.07 2.87 -5.32
N PHE A 351 0.75 1.74 -5.46
CA PHE A 351 2.11 1.57 -4.93
C PHE A 351 3.13 1.45 -6.09
N PRO A 352 3.96 2.46 -6.33
CA PRO A 352 4.95 2.46 -7.41
C PRO A 352 6.24 1.72 -7.02
N ALA A 353 6.14 0.63 -6.24
CA ALA A 353 7.29 -0.06 -5.65
C ALA A 353 8.31 -0.50 -6.71
N PHE A 354 7.83 -1.12 -7.80
CA PHE A 354 8.71 -1.66 -8.84
C PHE A 354 9.50 -0.55 -9.55
N ALA A 355 8.84 0.57 -9.82
CA ALA A 355 9.49 1.71 -10.47
C ALA A 355 10.53 2.39 -9.56
N ILE A 356 10.23 2.54 -8.27
CA ILE A 356 11.17 3.13 -7.31
C ILE A 356 12.35 2.18 -7.06
N ALA A 357 12.12 0.86 -7.00
CA ALA A 357 13.21 -0.13 -6.91
C ALA A 357 14.13 -0.08 -8.14
N LEU A 358 13.57 0.11 -9.36
CA LEU A 358 14.38 0.30 -10.57
C LEU A 358 15.26 1.56 -10.47
N ILE A 359 14.74 2.64 -9.90
CA ILE A 359 15.52 3.87 -9.66
C ILE A 359 16.70 3.60 -8.73
N THR A 360 16.48 2.90 -7.62
CA THR A 360 17.56 2.56 -6.70
C THR A 360 18.59 1.64 -7.34
N LEU A 361 18.15 0.71 -8.20
CA LEU A 361 19.03 -0.13 -8.99
C LEU A 361 19.88 0.68 -9.97
N LEU A 362 19.28 1.59 -10.76
CA LEU A 362 20.02 2.46 -11.70
C LEU A 362 21.08 3.30 -10.99
N LEU A 363 20.75 3.87 -9.83
CA LEU A 363 21.72 4.60 -9.02
C LEU A 363 22.83 3.66 -8.47
N GLY A 364 22.51 2.44 -8.08
CA GLY A 364 23.49 1.42 -7.67
C GLY A 364 24.45 1.01 -8.80
N ILE A 365 23.93 0.92 -10.02
CA ILE A 365 24.73 0.68 -11.24
C ILE A 365 25.71 1.85 -11.46
N LEU A 366 25.26 3.08 -11.29
CA LEU A 366 26.11 4.26 -11.44
C LEU A 366 27.20 4.38 -10.36
N VAL A 367 26.94 3.88 -9.15
CA VAL A 367 27.95 3.77 -8.09
C VAL A 367 29.02 2.74 -8.45
N GLY A 368 28.70 1.77 -9.31
CA GLY A 368 29.64 0.75 -9.79
C GLY A 368 29.64 -0.52 -8.94
N PHE A 369 28.53 -0.86 -8.28
CA PHE A 369 28.42 -2.16 -7.61
C PHE A 369 28.47 -3.32 -8.61
N PRO A 370 29.09 -4.46 -8.23
CA PRO A 370 29.15 -5.64 -9.12
C PRO A 370 27.76 -6.24 -9.38
N PRO A 371 27.58 -6.95 -10.50
CA PRO A 371 26.27 -7.47 -10.90
C PRO A 371 25.56 -8.31 -9.84
N GLU A 372 26.29 -9.15 -9.11
CA GLU A 372 25.73 -10.00 -8.04
C GLU A 372 25.17 -9.13 -6.89
N ALA A 373 25.86 -8.06 -6.52
CA ALA A 373 25.39 -7.13 -5.53
C ALA A 373 24.16 -6.34 -6.04
N LEU A 374 24.11 -5.99 -7.32
CA LEU A 374 22.95 -5.32 -7.93
C LEU A 374 21.71 -6.23 -7.96
N VAL A 375 21.89 -7.55 -8.16
CA VAL A 375 20.81 -8.54 -8.01
C VAL A 375 20.26 -8.53 -6.59
N VAL A 376 21.14 -8.56 -5.58
CA VAL A 376 20.72 -8.50 -4.16
C VAL A 376 20.04 -7.16 -3.85
N LEU A 377 20.59 -6.05 -4.32
CA LEU A 377 20.02 -4.71 -4.14
C LEU A 377 18.61 -4.62 -4.71
N SER A 378 18.42 -5.03 -5.97
CA SER A 378 17.11 -4.96 -6.65
C SER A 378 16.06 -5.82 -5.97
N GLY A 379 16.39 -7.05 -5.59
CA GLY A 379 15.48 -7.93 -4.85
C GLY A 379 15.14 -7.38 -3.47
N PHE A 380 16.14 -6.87 -2.73
CA PHE A 380 15.91 -6.29 -1.41
C PHE A 380 15.03 -5.03 -1.48
N THR A 381 15.33 -4.10 -2.37
CA THR A 381 14.53 -2.89 -2.51
C THR A 381 13.13 -3.19 -3.05
N ALA A 382 12.97 -4.12 -4.00
CA ALA A 382 11.65 -4.51 -4.49
C ALA A 382 10.79 -5.19 -3.41
N ALA A 383 11.41 -5.89 -2.45
CA ALA A 383 10.71 -6.54 -1.35
C ALA A 383 10.12 -5.55 -0.33
N THR A 384 10.81 -4.41 -0.12
CA THR A 384 10.35 -3.36 0.81
C THR A 384 9.25 -2.52 0.19
N GLY A 385 8.36 -1.99 1.01
CA GLY A 385 7.25 -1.13 0.56
C GLY A 385 5.94 -1.84 0.26
N PRO A 386 5.86 -2.99 -0.43
CA PRO A 386 4.58 -3.66 -0.65
C PRO A 386 3.85 -4.03 0.64
N ALA A 387 4.50 -4.71 1.58
CA ALA A 387 3.90 -5.06 2.87
C ALA A 387 3.60 -3.83 3.73
N PHE A 388 4.40 -2.76 3.61
CA PHE A 388 4.15 -1.47 4.24
C PHE A 388 2.85 -0.84 3.70
N ALA A 389 2.65 -0.80 2.39
CA ALA A 389 1.44 -0.27 1.77
C ALA A 389 0.20 -1.08 2.13
N ASP A 390 0.28 -2.41 2.06
CA ASP A 390 -0.81 -3.33 2.40
C ASP A 390 -1.24 -3.16 3.85
N MET A 391 -0.30 -3.12 4.80
CA MET A 391 -0.58 -2.84 6.20
C MET A 391 -1.26 -1.49 6.41
N GLY A 392 -0.94 -0.48 5.58
CA GLY A 392 -1.59 0.83 5.60
C GLY A 392 -3.07 0.75 5.20
N TYR A 393 -3.38 -0.02 4.17
CA TYR A 393 -4.75 -0.26 3.73
C TYR A 393 -5.54 -1.01 4.81
N ASP A 394 -4.95 -2.02 5.40
CA ASP A 394 -5.57 -2.84 6.44
C ASP A 394 -5.86 -2.04 7.71
N LEU A 395 -4.88 -1.25 8.18
CA LEU A 395 -5.07 -0.38 9.34
C LEU A 395 -6.12 0.71 9.09
N LYS A 396 -6.21 1.25 7.86
CA LYS A 396 -7.27 2.19 7.48
C LYS A 396 -8.65 1.55 7.54
N ALA A 397 -8.78 0.33 7.02
CA ALA A 397 -10.04 -0.40 7.10
C ALA A 397 -10.48 -0.59 8.55
N GLY A 398 -9.57 -1.04 9.40
CA GLY A 398 -9.85 -1.20 10.82
C GLY A 398 -10.17 0.10 11.55
N PHE A 399 -9.42 1.17 11.27
CA PHE A 399 -9.68 2.50 11.84
C PHE A 399 -11.11 2.96 11.57
N MET A 400 -11.58 2.85 10.33
CA MET A 400 -12.95 3.21 9.94
C MET A 400 -14.01 2.31 10.60
N LEU A 401 -13.75 1.01 10.71
CA LEU A 401 -14.67 0.05 11.33
C LEU A 401 -14.77 0.22 12.85
N ARG A 402 -13.72 0.75 13.49
CA ARG A 402 -13.66 1.01 14.93
C ARG A 402 -14.17 2.41 15.34
N GLY A 403 -14.73 3.18 14.39
CA GLY A 403 -15.31 4.51 14.67
C GLY A 403 -14.28 5.63 14.65
N GLU A 404 -13.24 5.51 13.83
CA GLU A 404 -12.27 6.57 13.51
C GLU A 404 -11.57 7.18 14.74
N GLY A 405 -11.25 6.32 15.73
CA GLY A 405 -10.53 6.76 16.94
C GLY A 405 -11.45 7.28 18.06
N ALA A 406 -12.77 7.16 17.94
CA ALA A 406 -13.72 7.59 18.97
C ALA A 406 -13.48 6.93 20.35
N ASP A 407 -12.98 5.68 20.36
CA ASP A 407 -12.50 4.97 21.54
C ASP A 407 -11.00 4.62 21.34
N PRO A 408 -10.08 5.41 21.92
CA PRO A 408 -8.64 5.21 21.74
C PRO A 408 -8.13 3.84 22.25
N ALA A 409 -8.70 3.31 23.32
CA ALA A 409 -8.27 2.02 23.89
C ALA A 409 -8.68 0.87 22.97
N PHE A 410 -9.91 0.91 22.45
CA PHE A 410 -10.42 -0.06 21.49
C PHE A 410 -9.67 0.02 20.15
N GLU A 411 -9.34 1.23 19.70
CA GLU A 411 -8.56 1.46 18.48
C GLU A 411 -7.15 0.86 18.61
N LEU A 412 -6.43 1.13 19.70
CA LEU A 412 -5.08 0.60 19.91
C LEU A 412 -5.07 -0.92 20.00
N GLU A 413 -6.03 -1.53 20.70
CA GLU A 413 -6.14 -2.98 20.76
C GLU A 413 -6.49 -3.56 19.40
N GLY A 414 -7.40 -2.93 18.63
CA GLY A 414 -7.73 -3.35 17.28
C GLY A 414 -6.53 -3.30 16.33
N ARG A 415 -5.73 -2.23 16.35
CA ARG A 415 -4.48 -2.15 15.59
C ARG A 415 -3.51 -3.28 15.94
N ARG A 416 -3.38 -3.59 17.23
CA ARG A 416 -2.53 -4.69 17.69
C ARG A 416 -3.01 -6.04 17.16
N GLN A 417 -4.31 -6.29 17.21
CA GLN A 417 -4.91 -7.51 16.69
C GLN A 417 -4.75 -7.62 15.16
N GLN A 418 -4.85 -6.50 14.43
CA GLN A 418 -4.57 -6.46 12.99
C GLN A 418 -3.09 -6.76 12.68
N LEU A 419 -2.15 -6.22 13.45
CA LEU A 419 -0.73 -6.58 13.28
C LEU A 419 -0.52 -8.09 13.46
N ILE A 420 -1.14 -8.70 14.47
CA ILE A 420 -1.05 -10.16 14.69
C ILE A 420 -1.65 -10.91 13.50
N ALA A 421 -2.81 -10.48 12.99
CA ALA A 421 -3.46 -11.07 11.82
C ALA A 421 -2.58 -10.96 10.56
N ALA A 422 -1.96 -9.79 10.33
CA ALA A 422 -1.01 -9.58 9.23
C ALA A 422 0.21 -10.49 9.35
N MET A 423 0.81 -10.61 10.55
CA MET A 423 1.97 -11.49 10.78
C MET A 423 1.64 -12.96 10.53
N ILE A 424 0.40 -13.41 10.85
CA ILE A 424 -0.07 -14.75 10.48
C ILE A 424 -0.11 -14.88 8.95
N GLY A 425 -0.70 -13.91 8.25
CA GLY A 425 -0.78 -13.88 6.79
C GLY A 425 0.61 -13.92 6.14
N PHE A 426 1.52 -13.07 6.57
CA PHE A 426 2.90 -13.04 6.07
C PHE A 426 3.66 -14.34 6.41
N GLY A 427 3.45 -14.92 7.59
CA GLY A 427 4.01 -16.24 7.93
C GLY A 427 3.55 -17.33 6.97
N ILE A 428 2.28 -17.34 6.61
CA ILE A 428 1.71 -18.24 5.61
C ILE A 428 2.32 -17.97 4.22
N ALA A 429 2.46 -16.70 3.83
CA ALA A 429 3.12 -16.32 2.58
C ALA A 429 4.53 -16.90 2.46
N ILE A 430 5.33 -16.79 3.53
CA ILE A 430 6.69 -17.35 3.57
C ILE A 430 6.66 -18.87 3.30
N VAL A 431 5.80 -19.60 4.00
CA VAL A 431 5.70 -21.06 3.83
C VAL A 431 5.25 -21.41 2.41
N VAL A 432 4.19 -20.74 1.91
CA VAL A 432 3.64 -21.02 0.57
C VAL A 432 4.70 -20.75 -0.51
N VAL A 433 5.39 -19.62 -0.46
CA VAL A 433 6.43 -19.31 -1.45
C VAL A 433 7.60 -20.27 -1.33
N ALA A 434 8.07 -20.58 -0.12
CA ALA A 434 9.19 -21.51 0.11
C ALA A 434 8.94 -22.91 -0.48
N VAL A 435 7.71 -23.40 -0.44
CA VAL A 435 7.36 -24.72 -0.98
C VAL A 435 6.96 -24.71 -2.45
N SER A 436 6.56 -23.55 -3.00
CA SER A 436 5.98 -23.48 -4.34
C SER A 436 6.89 -22.82 -5.41
N TYR A 437 7.87 -21.97 -5.02
CA TYR A 437 8.65 -21.19 -5.99
C TYR A 437 9.33 -22.06 -7.08
N GLN A 438 9.86 -23.23 -6.71
CA GLN A 438 10.50 -24.13 -7.68
C GLN A 438 9.53 -24.63 -8.76
N MET A 439 8.26 -24.85 -8.40
CA MET A 439 7.24 -25.27 -9.36
C MET A 439 7.02 -24.20 -10.45
N PHE A 440 7.04 -22.93 -10.06
CA PHE A 440 6.92 -21.81 -11.01
C PHE A 440 8.20 -21.63 -11.82
N PHE A 441 9.36 -21.64 -11.18
CA PHE A 441 10.65 -21.43 -11.84
C PHE A 441 10.99 -22.55 -12.84
N ASN A 442 10.67 -23.81 -12.51
CA ASN A 442 10.83 -24.92 -13.45
C ASN A 442 9.97 -24.79 -14.72
N LYS A 443 8.90 -23.98 -14.66
CA LYS A 443 8.07 -23.64 -15.84
C LYS A 443 8.53 -22.33 -16.52
N GLY A 444 9.62 -21.71 -16.06
CA GLY A 444 10.09 -20.41 -16.53
C GLY A 444 9.17 -19.25 -16.12
N GLN A 445 8.33 -19.43 -15.12
CA GLN A 445 7.39 -18.41 -14.63
C GLN A 445 8.01 -17.60 -13.51
N THR A 446 8.26 -16.32 -13.76
CA THR A 446 8.70 -15.30 -12.81
C THR A 446 7.79 -14.08 -12.92
N ALA A 447 7.95 -13.08 -12.05
CA ALA A 447 7.27 -11.82 -12.27
C ALA A 447 7.82 -11.13 -13.54
N PRO A 448 6.96 -10.67 -14.48
CA PRO A 448 7.42 -10.06 -15.73
C PRO A 448 8.39 -8.90 -15.54
N ILE A 449 8.26 -8.14 -14.44
CA ILE A 449 9.15 -7.02 -14.11
C ILE A 449 10.57 -7.45 -13.76
N ASP A 450 10.80 -8.71 -13.35
CA ASP A 450 12.13 -9.22 -13.01
C ASP A 450 13.07 -9.15 -14.21
N ALA A 451 12.53 -9.39 -15.42
CA ALA A 451 13.28 -9.26 -16.65
C ALA A 451 13.81 -7.83 -16.89
N ALA A 452 13.06 -6.81 -16.48
CA ALA A 452 13.51 -5.42 -16.59
C ALA A 452 14.68 -5.11 -15.65
N TYR A 453 14.66 -5.63 -14.42
CA TYR A 453 15.78 -5.49 -13.48
C TYR A 453 17.04 -6.18 -14.03
N VAL A 454 16.90 -7.41 -14.51
CA VAL A 454 18.02 -8.18 -15.09
C VAL A 454 18.58 -7.49 -16.34
N ALA A 455 17.72 -6.94 -17.20
CA ALA A 455 18.15 -6.19 -18.38
C ALA A 455 18.92 -4.93 -17.99
N ALA A 456 18.46 -4.17 -16.98
CA ALA A 456 19.15 -3.00 -16.49
C ALA A 456 20.54 -3.33 -15.92
N ILE A 457 20.66 -4.41 -15.14
CA ILE A 457 21.95 -4.87 -14.60
C ILE A 457 22.91 -5.24 -15.74
N LYS A 458 22.45 -5.98 -16.73
CA LYS A 458 23.27 -6.42 -17.87
C LYS A 458 23.69 -5.25 -18.79
N ALA A 459 22.88 -4.18 -18.86
CA ALA A 459 23.21 -2.98 -19.63
C ALA A 459 24.38 -2.18 -19.02
N GLY A 460 24.56 -2.22 -17.71
CA GLY A 460 25.67 -1.58 -17.02
C GLY A 460 25.54 -0.05 -16.87
N PRO A 461 26.61 0.65 -16.42
CA PRO A 461 26.58 2.08 -16.12
C PRO A 461 26.61 2.95 -17.38
N SER A 462 25.85 4.07 -17.37
CA SER A 462 25.79 5.07 -18.43
C SER A 462 25.88 6.48 -17.85
N VAL A 463 26.87 7.26 -18.31
CA VAL A 463 27.03 8.68 -17.94
C VAL A 463 25.84 9.50 -18.43
N GLU A 464 25.29 9.14 -19.59
CA GLU A 464 24.11 9.83 -20.13
C GLU A 464 22.89 9.61 -19.26
N THR A 465 22.63 8.38 -18.82
CA THR A 465 21.57 8.08 -17.84
C THR A 465 21.72 8.91 -16.58
N ALA A 466 22.93 9.04 -16.04
CA ALA A 466 23.19 9.84 -14.83
C ALA A 466 22.82 11.32 -15.03
N LYS A 467 23.22 11.91 -16.18
CA LYS A 467 22.89 13.30 -16.53
C LYS A 467 21.39 13.51 -16.67
N GLN A 468 20.69 12.60 -17.34
CA GLN A 468 19.24 12.67 -17.52
C GLN A 468 18.50 12.57 -16.17
N LEU A 469 18.88 11.63 -15.32
CA LEU A 469 18.30 11.51 -13.98
C LEU A 469 18.50 12.79 -13.14
N ALA A 470 19.71 13.36 -13.15
CA ALA A 470 20.02 14.60 -12.43
C ALA A 470 19.25 15.81 -12.99
N LEU A 471 19.17 15.94 -14.31
CA LEU A 471 18.42 17.01 -14.98
C LEU A 471 16.95 16.99 -14.58
N TRP A 472 16.30 15.83 -14.66
CA TRP A 472 14.88 15.69 -14.39
C TRP A 472 14.54 15.64 -12.89
N ALA A 473 15.53 15.44 -12.02
CA ALA A 473 15.34 15.57 -10.57
C ALA A 473 15.01 17.03 -10.17
N ILE A 474 15.51 18.02 -10.90
CA ILE A 474 15.27 19.44 -10.60
C ILE A 474 13.77 19.80 -10.66
N PRO A 475 13.06 19.60 -11.78
CA PRO A 475 11.63 19.90 -11.83
C PRO A 475 10.80 19.07 -10.86
N GLY A 476 11.16 17.80 -10.62
CA GLY A 476 10.51 16.96 -9.60
C GLY A 476 10.60 17.55 -8.20
N ALA A 477 11.80 18.02 -7.82
CA ALA A 477 12.03 18.68 -6.53
C ALA A 477 11.23 20.00 -6.42
N ILE A 478 11.22 20.82 -7.46
CA ILE A 478 10.48 22.09 -7.49
C ILE A 478 8.98 21.85 -7.30
N ILE A 479 8.39 20.92 -8.05
CA ILE A 479 6.95 20.61 -7.97
C ILE A 479 6.60 20.08 -6.58
N GLN A 480 7.47 19.27 -5.97
CA GLN A 480 7.26 18.77 -4.62
C GLN A 480 7.34 19.87 -3.55
N LEU A 481 8.28 20.82 -3.72
CA LEU A 481 8.36 22.00 -2.84
C LEU A 481 7.09 22.85 -2.89
N ILE A 482 6.57 23.10 -4.09
CA ILE A 482 5.32 23.86 -4.32
C ILE A 482 4.13 23.12 -3.72
N GLY A 483 4.03 21.80 -3.92
CA GLY A 483 2.94 20.96 -3.41
C GLY A 483 2.94 20.80 -1.90
N GLY A 484 4.13 20.77 -1.32
CA GLY A 484 4.35 20.59 0.11
C GLY A 484 3.96 19.20 0.64
N PRO A 485 4.13 18.98 1.96
CA PRO A 485 3.97 17.64 2.56
C PRO A 485 2.52 17.13 2.58
N LYS A 486 1.52 18.01 2.47
CA LYS A 486 0.10 17.62 2.51
C LYS A 486 -0.44 17.17 1.14
N ARG A 487 0.03 17.79 0.05
CA ARG A 487 -0.48 17.53 -1.31
C ARG A 487 0.42 16.56 -2.09
N GLN A 488 1.70 16.47 -1.75
CA GLN A 488 2.68 15.56 -2.36
C GLN A 488 2.71 15.63 -3.90
N LEU A 489 2.56 16.85 -4.48
CA LEU A 489 2.33 17.03 -5.91
C LEU A 489 3.45 16.43 -6.78
N GLY A 490 4.72 16.57 -6.36
CA GLY A 490 5.86 16.02 -7.11
C GLY A 490 5.86 14.50 -7.14
N ILE A 491 5.66 13.86 -5.97
CA ILE A 491 5.55 12.38 -5.87
C ILE A 491 4.35 11.89 -6.69
N MET A 492 3.21 12.56 -6.58
CA MET A 492 1.99 12.13 -7.27
C MET A 492 2.10 12.25 -8.79
N LEU A 493 2.67 13.36 -9.27
CA LEU A 493 2.94 13.54 -10.70
C LEU A 493 3.94 12.49 -11.20
N ALA A 494 5.05 12.30 -10.49
CA ALA A 494 6.06 11.32 -10.85
C ALA A 494 5.51 9.88 -10.82
N THR A 495 4.67 9.53 -9.83
CA THR A 495 3.99 8.24 -9.78
C THR A 495 3.11 8.03 -11.03
N GLY A 496 2.36 9.04 -11.44
CA GLY A 496 1.57 8.97 -12.67
C GLY A 496 2.42 8.82 -13.93
N LEU A 497 3.55 9.52 -14.00
CA LEU A 497 4.52 9.41 -15.10
C LEU A 497 5.20 8.05 -15.21
N LEU A 498 5.29 7.29 -14.12
CA LEU A 498 5.87 5.93 -14.10
C LEU A 498 4.89 4.83 -14.56
N ILE A 499 3.62 5.18 -14.80
CA ILE A 499 2.55 4.23 -15.14
C ILE A 499 2.06 4.50 -16.57
N THR A 500 2.35 3.61 -17.50
CA THR A 500 2.01 3.75 -18.92
C THR A 500 0.62 3.21 -19.27
N THR A 501 -0.41 3.67 -18.55
CA THR A 501 -1.79 3.23 -18.78
C THR A 501 -2.68 4.46 -19.10
N PRO A 502 -2.86 4.82 -20.39
CA PRO A 502 -3.61 6.03 -20.78
C PRO A 502 -5.04 6.03 -20.25
N MET A 503 -5.71 4.88 -20.27
CA MET A 503 -7.08 4.77 -19.81
C MET A 503 -7.20 5.06 -18.30
N ALA A 504 -6.19 4.75 -17.49
CA ALA A 504 -6.18 5.11 -16.07
C ALA A 504 -6.17 6.64 -15.88
N GLY A 505 -5.44 7.38 -16.71
CA GLY A 505 -5.44 8.84 -16.71
C GLY A 505 -6.82 9.43 -17.01
N TRP A 506 -7.51 8.90 -18.01
CA TRP A 506 -8.88 9.30 -18.34
C TRP A 506 -9.88 8.94 -17.26
N MET A 507 -9.74 7.78 -16.64
CA MET A 507 -10.61 7.36 -15.52
C MET A 507 -10.39 8.23 -14.28
N VAL A 508 -9.15 8.64 -14.00
CA VAL A 508 -8.87 9.63 -12.94
C VAL A 508 -9.53 10.97 -13.28
N ALA A 509 -9.39 11.45 -14.51
CA ALA A 509 -9.99 12.71 -14.94
C ALA A 509 -11.53 12.66 -14.82
N ALA A 510 -12.17 11.57 -15.29
CA ALA A 510 -13.61 11.36 -15.16
C ALA A 510 -14.06 11.34 -13.69
N GLY A 511 -13.32 10.62 -12.82
CA GLY A 511 -13.59 10.58 -11.38
C GLY A 511 -13.50 11.96 -10.73
N LEU A 512 -12.50 12.75 -11.07
CA LEU A 512 -12.35 14.13 -10.58
C LEU A 512 -13.51 15.03 -11.04
N VAL A 513 -13.93 14.91 -12.30
CA VAL A 513 -15.10 15.65 -12.82
C VAL A 513 -16.36 15.26 -12.04
N VAL A 514 -16.62 13.97 -11.87
CA VAL A 514 -17.78 13.47 -11.08
C VAL A 514 -17.71 14.00 -9.65
N ARG A 515 -16.55 13.93 -9.01
CA ARG A 515 -16.35 14.40 -7.63
C ARG A 515 -16.64 15.89 -7.45
N VAL A 516 -16.27 16.72 -8.42
CA VAL A 516 -16.51 18.18 -8.37
C VAL A 516 -17.96 18.53 -8.68
N LEU A 517 -18.57 17.81 -9.62
CA LEU A 517 -19.91 18.11 -10.10
C LEU A 517 -21.01 17.48 -9.23
N ALA A 518 -20.85 16.26 -8.76
CA ALA A 518 -21.90 15.54 -8.04
C ALA A 518 -22.45 16.29 -6.81
N PRO A 519 -21.67 16.94 -5.94
CA PRO A 519 -22.21 17.71 -4.83
C PRO A 519 -23.08 18.88 -5.26
N ARG A 520 -22.85 19.45 -6.45
CA ARG A 520 -23.65 20.57 -7.00
C ARG A 520 -25.04 20.12 -7.42
N PHE A 521 -25.18 18.87 -7.91
CA PHE A 521 -26.46 18.33 -8.43
C PHE A 521 -27.19 17.44 -7.44
N LEU A 522 -26.47 16.73 -6.56
CA LEU A 522 -27.00 15.71 -5.66
C LEU A 522 -27.02 16.17 -4.17
N GLY A 523 -26.57 17.40 -3.90
CA GLY A 523 -26.58 17.99 -2.57
C GLY A 523 -25.45 17.48 -1.63
N PRO A 524 -25.45 17.93 -0.34
CA PRO A 524 -24.31 17.73 0.58
C PRO A 524 -24.02 16.25 0.92
N LYS A 525 -25.02 15.37 0.88
CA LYS A 525 -24.87 13.93 1.11
C LYS A 525 -24.17 13.20 -0.04
N ALA A 526 -23.93 13.88 -1.17
CA ALA A 526 -23.29 13.28 -2.34
C ALA A 526 -21.86 12.81 -2.01
N LYS A 527 -21.13 13.52 -1.18
CA LYS A 527 -19.75 13.16 -0.82
C LYS A 527 -19.67 11.78 -0.16
N GLU A 528 -20.50 11.52 0.85
CA GLU A 528 -20.58 10.24 1.55
C GLU A 528 -21.00 9.11 0.59
N ASN A 529 -22.02 9.33 -0.22
CA ASN A 529 -22.46 8.36 -1.22
C ASN A 529 -21.36 8.07 -2.27
N LEU A 530 -20.55 9.06 -2.66
CA LEU A 530 -19.44 8.87 -3.59
C LEU A 530 -18.32 8.02 -2.98
N GLU A 531 -18.03 8.15 -1.69
CA GLU A 531 -17.04 7.32 -1.00
C GLU A 531 -17.49 5.85 -0.96
N VAL A 532 -18.75 5.59 -0.62
CA VAL A 532 -19.34 4.24 -0.65
C VAL A 532 -19.37 3.67 -2.08
N PHE A 533 -19.80 4.47 -3.05
CA PHE A 533 -19.82 4.08 -4.47
C PHE A 533 -18.40 3.76 -4.98
N ALA A 534 -17.43 4.60 -4.63
CA ALA A 534 -16.02 4.41 -4.99
C ALA A 534 -15.47 3.10 -4.43
N GLY A 535 -15.79 2.79 -3.16
CA GLY A 535 -15.47 1.49 -2.55
C GLY A 535 -16.02 0.33 -3.37
N GLY A 536 -17.28 0.43 -3.80
CA GLY A 536 -17.90 -0.54 -4.69
C GLY A 536 -17.20 -0.66 -6.05
N ALA A 537 -16.86 0.48 -6.69
CA ALA A 537 -16.22 0.49 -8.00
C ALA A 537 -14.81 -0.15 -7.95
N ILE A 538 -14.03 0.15 -6.91
CA ILE A 538 -12.72 -0.48 -6.68
C ILE A 538 -12.90 -1.99 -6.41
N ALA A 539 -13.90 -2.37 -5.62
CA ALA A 539 -14.20 -3.77 -5.34
C ALA A 539 -14.60 -4.55 -6.61
N GLY A 540 -15.43 -3.95 -7.46
CA GLY A 540 -15.84 -4.56 -8.73
C GLY A 540 -14.67 -4.78 -9.68
N ASP A 541 -13.79 -3.80 -9.81
CA ASP A 541 -12.56 -3.89 -10.60
C ASP A 541 -11.63 -4.99 -10.07
N ALA A 542 -11.40 -5.03 -8.75
CA ALA A 542 -10.57 -6.03 -8.12
C ALA A 542 -11.12 -7.46 -8.30
N LEU A 543 -12.45 -7.64 -8.16
CA LEU A 543 -13.11 -8.93 -8.38
C LEU A 543 -13.00 -9.41 -9.82
N TYR A 544 -13.24 -8.52 -10.79
CA TYR A 544 -13.10 -8.84 -12.20
C TYR A 544 -11.66 -9.24 -12.53
N SER A 545 -10.70 -8.42 -12.10
CA SER A 545 -9.26 -8.66 -12.33
C SER A 545 -8.82 -9.99 -11.72
N PHE A 546 -9.26 -10.29 -10.49
CA PHE A 546 -9.01 -11.55 -9.82
C PHE A 546 -9.62 -12.74 -10.58
N GLY A 547 -10.92 -12.68 -10.90
CA GLY A 547 -11.63 -13.74 -11.62
C GLY A 547 -11.03 -14.00 -13.00
N ASN A 548 -10.74 -12.93 -13.75
CA ASN A 548 -10.11 -13.03 -15.06
C ASN A 548 -8.67 -13.59 -14.96
N GLY A 549 -7.92 -13.20 -13.93
CA GLY A 549 -6.60 -13.72 -13.66
C GLY A 549 -6.60 -15.22 -13.37
N VAL A 550 -7.49 -15.68 -12.50
CA VAL A 550 -7.66 -17.11 -12.20
C VAL A 550 -8.08 -17.86 -13.47
N TRP A 551 -9.02 -17.34 -14.24
CA TRP A 551 -9.45 -17.94 -15.52
C TRP A 551 -8.32 -18.08 -16.53
N THR A 552 -7.51 -17.03 -16.69
CA THR A 552 -6.36 -17.03 -17.61
C THR A 552 -5.25 -18.00 -17.14
N ALA A 553 -5.04 -18.08 -15.83
CA ALA A 553 -4.06 -18.99 -15.24
C ALA A 553 -4.44 -20.48 -15.32
N THR A 554 -5.73 -20.81 -15.54
CA THR A 554 -6.22 -22.19 -15.68
C THR A 554 -6.28 -22.67 -17.12
N LYS A 555 -6.08 -21.79 -18.09
CA LYS A 555 -5.92 -22.12 -19.53
C LYS A 555 -4.47 -22.38 -19.90
#